data_387637a7460f4fa05c8c17074cc4eb39
#
_entry.id   387637a7460f4fa05c8c17074cc4eb39
#
_cell.length_a   1.000
_cell.length_b   1.000
_cell.length_c   1.000
_cell.angle_alpha   90.00
_cell.angle_beta   90.00
_cell.angle_gamma   90.00
#
_symmetry.space_group_name_H-M   'P 1'
#
loop_
_entity.id
_entity.type
_entity.pdbx_description
1 polymer ?
#
loop_
_entity_poly.entity_id
_entity_poly.type
_entity_poly.pdbx_seq_one_letter_code
_entity_poly.pdbx_strand_id
1 'polypeptide(L)'
;MSVVISLGSAVVMVMFALSCAAIAYIALTAPQRPRVAQLTFLVVAAFLLTNKVWSPQFSLWLVPLAVLALPHRRILLAWMTIDALVWVPRMYFLYGNPNRSLPEQWFTTAVLLRDIAVVVLCALVVRQIYRTDEDLVRWQGRLDDPAGGPFDRAPDGPPGWLPDWLRPAGLRRSVAPPVLSEIETGTGADTEESAGAGARQA
;
A
#
# COMPACT_ATOMS: atom_id res chain seq x y z
N MET A 1 -25.56 -4.50 -30.28
CA MET A 1 -24.11 -4.33 -30.04
C MET A 1 -23.81 -3.30 -28.95
N SER A 2 -24.49 -2.16 -28.90
CA SER A 2 -24.31 -1.12 -27.85
C SER A 2 -24.57 -1.61 -26.42
N VAL A 3 -25.58 -2.43 -26.19
CA VAL A 3 -25.95 -2.94 -24.85
C VAL A 3 -24.84 -3.86 -24.27
N VAL A 4 -24.24 -4.71 -25.08
CA VAL A 4 -23.15 -5.63 -24.65
C VAL A 4 -21.88 -4.85 -24.28
N ILE A 5 -21.56 -3.80 -25.04
CA ILE A 5 -20.41 -2.92 -24.77
C ILE A 5 -20.66 -2.15 -23.47
N SER A 6 -21.86 -1.63 -23.26
CA SER A 6 -22.27 -0.92 -22.05
C SER A 6 -22.20 -1.84 -20.80
N LEU A 7 -22.75 -3.06 -20.90
CA LEU A 7 -22.72 -4.04 -19.80
C LEU A 7 -21.28 -4.41 -19.41
N GLY A 8 -20.41 -4.64 -20.41
CA GLY A 8 -19.02 -4.95 -20.14
C GLY A 8 -18.25 -3.78 -19.48
N SER A 9 -18.61 -2.52 -19.81
CA SER A 9 -17.99 -1.36 -19.15
C SER A 9 -18.50 -1.19 -17.72
N ALA A 10 -19.79 -1.45 -17.48
CA ALA A 10 -20.35 -1.41 -16.14
C ALA A 10 -19.71 -2.46 -15.21
N VAL A 11 -19.49 -3.69 -15.70
CA VAL A 11 -18.78 -4.73 -14.93
C VAL A 11 -17.38 -4.31 -14.54
N VAL A 12 -16.60 -3.75 -15.46
CA VAL A 12 -15.24 -3.23 -15.18
C VAL A 12 -15.27 -2.15 -14.11
N MET A 13 -16.19 -1.19 -14.21
CA MET A 13 -16.36 -0.12 -13.22
C MET A 13 -16.68 -0.68 -11.82
N VAL A 14 -17.61 -1.64 -11.75
CA VAL A 14 -17.99 -2.29 -10.49
C VAL A 14 -16.81 -3.05 -9.89
N MET A 15 -16.08 -3.82 -10.69
CA MET A 15 -14.89 -4.57 -10.23
C MET A 15 -13.79 -3.62 -9.70
N PHE A 16 -13.56 -2.50 -10.39
CA PHE A 16 -12.62 -1.50 -9.93
C PHE A 16 -13.09 -0.83 -8.62
N ALA A 17 -14.36 -0.46 -8.52
CA ALA A 17 -14.93 0.11 -7.31
C ALA A 17 -14.83 -0.85 -6.12
N LEU A 18 -15.11 -2.14 -6.30
CA LEU A 18 -14.94 -3.16 -5.28
C LEU A 18 -13.48 -3.32 -4.85
N SER A 19 -12.55 -3.26 -5.80
CA SER A 19 -11.11 -3.28 -5.50
C SER A 19 -10.69 -2.07 -4.68
N CYS A 20 -11.15 -0.87 -5.04
CA CYS A 20 -10.90 0.35 -4.26
C CYS A 20 -11.50 0.27 -2.86
N ALA A 21 -12.72 -0.27 -2.71
CA ALA A 21 -13.34 -0.48 -1.40
C ALA A 21 -12.54 -1.48 -0.54
N ALA A 22 -12.03 -2.55 -1.13
CA ALA A 22 -11.15 -3.50 -0.44
C ALA A 22 -9.84 -2.85 0.00
N ILE A 23 -9.21 -2.04 -0.87
CA ILE A 23 -7.98 -1.29 -0.52
C ILE A 23 -8.25 -0.29 0.60
N ALA A 24 -9.38 0.44 0.55
CA ALA A 24 -9.79 1.35 1.61
C ALA A 24 -10.01 0.60 2.94
N TYR A 25 -10.65 -0.58 2.88
CA TYR A 25 -10.82 -1.43 4.05
C TYR A 25 -9.47 -1.86 4.65
N ILE A 26 -8.51 -2.30 3.82
CA ILE A 26 -7.15 -2.64 4.26
C ILE A 26 -6.49 -1.42 4.91
N ALA A 27 -6.58 -0.24 4.28
CA ALA A 27 -5.98 0.99 4.79
C ALA A 27 -6.54 1.40 6.17
N LEU A 28 -7.84 1.18 6.40
CA LEU A 28 -8.51 1.53 7.65
C LEU A 28 -8.34 0.49 8.77
N THR A 29 -8.07 -0.77 8.42
CA THR A 29 -8.00 -1.89 9.38
C THR A 29 -6.58 -2.39 9.64
N ALA A 30 -5.59 -1.89 8.91
CA ALA A 30 -4.20 -2.25 9.11
C ALA A 30 -3.71 -1.88 10.53
N PRO A 31 -2.89 -2.74 11.18
CA PRO A 31 -2.36 -2.48 12.53
C PRO A 31 -1.49 -1.23 12.59
N GLN A 32 -0.73 -0.97 11.54
CA GLN A 32 0.02 0.26 11.33
C GLN A 32 -0.44 0.91 10.02
N ARG A 33 -0.33 2.23 9.95
CA ARG A 33 -0.72 2.97 8.74
C ARG A 33 0.06 2.49 7.51
N PRO A 34 -0.61 2.02 6.44
CA PRO A 34 0.07 1.64 5.22
C PRO A 34 0.80 2.82 4.59
N ARG A 35 1.96 2.58 4.00
CA ARG A 35 2.71 3.63 3.28
C ARG A 35 1.95 4.08 2.02
N VAL A 36 2.02 5.37 1.70
CA VAL A 36 1.38 5.95 0.51
C VAL A 36 1.76 5.18 -0.76
N ALA A 37 3.04 4.80 -0.90
CA ALA A 37 3.51 4.02 -2.03
C ALA A 37 2.82 2.65 -2.16
N GLN A 38 2.54 1.96 -1.05
CA GLN A 38 1.84 0.67 -1.04
C GLN A 38 0.39 0.82 -1.51
N LEU A 39 -0.33 1.82 -0.99
CA LEU A 39 -1.71 2.09 -1.39
C LEU A 39 -1.80 2.51 -2.85
N THR A 40 -0.92 3.41 -3.31
CA THR A 40 -0.88 3.86 -4.70
C THR A 40 -0.59 2.71 -5.65
N PHE A 41 0.35 1.83 -5.30
CA PHE A 41 0.63 0.61 -6.08
C PHE A 41 -0.62 -0.27 -6.21
N LEU A 42 -1.33 -0.54 -5.10
CA LEU A 42 -2.53 -1.37 -5.13
C LEU A 42 -3.65 -0.77 -5.99
N VAL A 43 -3.88 0.55 -5.90
CA VAL A 43 -4.91 1.23 -6.71
C VAL A 43 -4.57 1.17 -8.19
N VAL A 44 -3.32 1.46 -8.58
CA VAL A 44 -2.90 1.42 -9.98
C VAL A 44 -2.91 -0.02 -10.51
N ALA A 45 -2.47 -0.99 -9.72
CA ALA A 45 -2.54 -2.41 -10.09
C ALA A 45 -4.00 -2.87 -10.28
N ALA A 46 -4.91 -2.49 -9.39
CA ALA A 46 -6.35 -2.79 -9.52
C ALA A 46 -6.93 -2.17 -10.79
N PHE A 47 -6.58 -0.91 -11.09
CA PHE A 47 -6.98 -0.26 -12.34
C PHE A 47 -6.51 -1.03 -13.57
N LEU A 48 -5.24 -1.46 -13.60
CA LEU A 48 -4.68 -2.17 -14.75
C LEU A 48 -5.28 -3.57 -14.92
N LEU A 49 -5.53 -4.28 -13.82
CA LEU A 49 -6.14 -5.62 -13.86
C LEU A 49 -7.61 -5.61 -14.28
N THR A 50 -8.34 -4.53 -13.95
CA THR A 50 -9.75 -4.41 -14.33
C THR A 50 -9.94 -3.77 -15.69
N ASN A 51 -8.95 -3.07 -16.23
CA ASN A 51 -9.07 -2.36 -17.49
C ASN A 51 -9.14 -3.32 -18.68
N LYS A 52 -10.12 -3.10 -19.58
CA LYS A 52 -10.29 -3.90 -20.82
C LYS A 52 -9.15 -3.73 -21.81
N VAL A 53 -8.53 -2.56 -21.84
CA VAL A 53 -7.49 -2.21 -22.80
C VAL A 53 -6.15 -2.34 -22.11
N TRP A 54 -5.45 -3.44 -22.40
CA TRP A 54 -4.09 -3.58 -21.93
C TRP A 54 -3.09 -3.10 -22.99
N SER A 55 -2.25 -2.16 -22.59
CA SER A 55 -1.09 -1.74 -23.36
C SER A 55 0.19 -2.03 -22.57
N PRO A 56 1.28 -2.52 -23.20
CA PRO A 56 2.54 -2.80 -22.51
C PRO A 56 3.13 -1.60 -21.77
N GLN A 57 2.86 -0.39 -22.26
CA GLN A 57 3.29 0.85 -21.60
C GLN A 57 2.74 1.01 -20.18
N PHE A 58 1.60 0.39 -19.87
CA PHE A 58 0.99 0.48 -18.53
C PHE A 58 1.80 -0.29 -17.49
N SER A 59 2.52 -1.34 -17.88
CA SER A 59 3.45 -2.02 -16.99
C SER A 59 4.55 -1.09 -16.49
N LEU A 60 4.99 -0.15 -17.32
CA LEU A 60 6.00 0.85 -16.94
C LEU A 60 5.52 1.76 -15.80
N TRP A 61 4.22 2.00 -15.66
CA TRP A 61 3.69 2.76 -14.54
C TRP A 61 3.77 2.02 -13.21
N LEU A 62 3.69 0.68 -13.25
CA LEU A 62 3.83 -0.14 -12.06
C LEU A 62 5.27 -0.25 -11.56
N VAL A 63 6.27 -0.15 -12.44
CA VAL A 63 7.68 -0.34 -12.06
C VAL A 63 8.12 0.59 -10.91
N PRO A 64 8.01 1.93 -11.02
CA PRO A 64 8.41 2.82 -9.94
C PRO A 64 7.59 2.60 -8.67
N LEU A 65 6.29 2.35 -8.79
CA LEU A 65 5.41 2.09 -7.66
C LEU A 65 5.76 0.76 -6.97
N ALA A 66 6.05 -0.28 -7.72
CA ALA A 66 6.46 -1.58 -7.20
C ALA A 66 7.80 -1.49 -6.45
N VAL A 67 8.77 -0.73 -6.98
CA VAL A 67 10.06 -0.49 -6.30
C VAL A 67 9.87 0.22 -4.96
N LEU A 68 9.00 1.22 -4.90
CA LEU A 68 8.72 1.97 -3.68
C LEU A 68 7.86 1.17 -2.69
N ALA A 69 6.89 0.39 -3.18
CA ALA A 69 6.01 -0.40 -2.33
C ALA A 69 6.69 -1.65 -1.76
N LEU A 70 7.45 -2.36 -2.59
CA LEU A 70 8.06 -3.66 -2.27
C LEU A 70 9.52 -3.72 -2.75
N PRO A 71 10.50 -3.14 -2.02
CA PRO A 71 11.89 -3.02 -2.46
C PRO A 71 12.67 -4.36 -2.40
N HIS A 72 12.09 -5.44 -2.93
CA HIS A 72 12.70 -6.75 -3.02
C HIS A 72 13.21 -7.02 -4.43
N ARG A 73 14.48 -6.72 -4.70
CA ARG A 73 15.09 -6.83 -6.04
C ARG A 73 14.83 -8.15 -6.77
N ARG A 74 14.85 -9.29 -6.07
CA ARG A 74 14.61 -10.61 -6.68
C ARG A 74 13.18 -10.75 -7.18
N ILE A 75 12.20 -10.31 -6.40
CA ILE A 75 10.79 -10.36 -6.74
C ILE A 75 10.51 -9.42 -7.91
N LEU A 76 11.04 -8.19 -7.86
CA LEU A 76 10.88 -7.21 -8.92
C LEU A 76 11.49 -7.68 -10.23
N LEU A 77 12.71 -8.23 -10.21
CA LEU A 77 13.35 -8.75 -11.41
C LEU A 77 12.59 -9.95 -11.99
N ALA A 78 12.10 -10.87 -11.15
CA ALA A 78 11.29 -12.00 -11.62
C ALA A 78 9.99 -11.50 -12.29
N TRP A 79 9.28 -10.56 -11.67
CA TRP A 79 8.09 -9.97 -12.28
C TRP A 79 8.40 -9.24 -13.58
N MET A 80 9.42 -8.38 -13.63
CA MET A 80 9.83 -7.66 -14.84
C MET A 80 10.23 -8.62 -15.98
N THR A 81 10.86 -9.75 -15.65
CA THR A 81 11.19 -10.78 -16.62
C THR A 81 9.93 -11.42 -17.21
N ILE A 82 8.95 -11.76 -16.38
CA ILE A 82 7.65 -12.28 -16.83
C ILE A 82 6.97 -11.26 -17.74
N ASP A 83 6.92 -10.00 -17.33
CA ASP A 83 6.29 -8.92 -18.11
C ASP A 83 7.00 -8.71 -19.47
N ALA A 84 8.33 -8.73 -19.48
CA ALA A 84 9.11 -8.64 -20.71
C ALA A 84 8.89 -9.84 -21.65
N LEU A 85 8.76 -11.04 -21.12
CA LEU A 85 8.52 -12.24 -21.92
C LEU A 85 7.18 -12.22 -22.65
N VAL A 86 6.18 -11.47 -22.19
CA VAL A 86 4.88 -11.29 -22.87
C VAL A 86 5.04 -10.60 -24.24
N TRP A 87 6.09 -9.80 -24.41
CA TRP A 87 6.36 -9.14 -25.68
C TRP A 87 6.63 -10.11 -26.83
N VAL A 88 7.23 -11.25 -26.55
CA VAL A 88 7.57 -12.25 -27.58
C VAL A 88 6.30 -12.80 -28.26
N PRO A 89 5.36 -13.46 -27.54
CA PRO A 89 4.14 -13.96 -28.17
C PRO A 89 3.27 -12.83 -28.75
N ARG A 90 3.28 -11.63 -28.15
CA ARG A 90 2.56 -10.48 -28.69
C ARG A 90 3.07 -10.07 -30.07
N MET A 91 4.41 -9.96 -30.25
CA MET A 91 4.97 -9.59 -31.54
C MET A 91 4.65 -10.64 -32.60
N TYR A 92 4.78 -11.92 -32.28
CA TYR A 92 4.40 -13.00 -33.20
C TYR A 92 2.91 -12.99 -33.55
N PHE A 93 2.04 -12.66 -32.62
CA PHE A 93 0.60 -12.53 -32.87
C PHE A 93 0.27 -11.33 -33.76
N LEU A 94 0.94 -10.17 -33.55
CA LEU A 94 0.70 -8.94 -34.32
C LEU A 94 1.28 -9.02 -35.75
N TYR A 95 2.32 -9.80 -36.00
CA TYR A 95 2.92 -9.94 -37.32
C TYR A 95 2.01 -10.64 -38.34
N GLY A 96 0.88 -11.22 -37.92
CA GLY A 96 -0.25 -11.59 -38.77
C GLY A 96 0.05 -12.54 -39.98
N ASN A 97 1.22 -13.17 -40.02
CA ASN A 97 1.55 -14.08 -41.12
C ASN A 97 0.94 -15.46 -40.83
N PRO A 98 -0.02 -15.94 -41.64
CA PRO A 98 -0.75 -17.19 -41.39
C PRO A 98 0.15 -18.41 -41.15
N ASN A 99 1.39 -18.39 -41.70
CA ASN A 99 2.35 -19.48 -41.60
C ASN A 99 3.36 -19.35 -40.44
N ARG A 100 3.35 -18.23 -39.70
CA ARG A 100 4.28 -17.92 -38.58
C ARG A 100 3.61 -17.34 -37.34
N SER A 101 2.30 -17.13 -37.37
CA SER A 101 1.56 -16.66 -36.18
C SER A 101 1.50 -17.78 -35.13
N LEU A 102 1.87 -17.45 -33.90
CA LEU A 102 1.62 -18.34 -32.78
C LEU A 102 0.09 -18.49 -32.58
N PRO A 103 -0.38 -19.70 -32.23
CA PRO A 103 -1.78 -19.89 -31.85
C PRO A 103 -2.21 -18.89 -30.78
N GLU A 104 -3.41 -18.35 -30.88
CA GLU A 104 -4.00 -17.38 -29.95
C GLU A 104 -3.86 -17.79 -28.46
N GLN A 105 -3.87 -19.08 -28.21
CA GLN A 105 -3.71 -19.68 -26.88
C GLN A 105 -2.41 -19.27 -26.18
N TRP A 106 -1.30 -19.17 -26.92
CA TRP A 106 -0.02 -18.76 -26.32
C TRP A 106 0.00 -17.30 -25.89
N PHE A 107 -0.63 -16.44 -26.69
CA PHE A 107 -0.77 -15.04 -26.31
C PHE A 107 -1.66 -14.88 -25.08
N THR A 108 -2.81 -15.54 -25.06
CA THR A 108 -3.74 -15.52 -23.91
C THR A 108 -3.07 -16.07 -22.65
N THR A 109 -2.31 -17.16 -22.76
CA THR A 109 -1.56 -17.74 -21.63
C THR A 109 -0.52 -16.77 -21.09
N ALA A 110 0.21 -16.08 -21.97
CA ALA A 110 1.21 -15.11 -21.55
C ALA A 110 0.58 -13.91 -20.81
N VAL A 111 -0.55 -13.39 -21.30
CA VAL A 111 -1.31 -12.33 -20.62
C VAL A 111 -1.79 -12.80 -19.25
N LEU A 112 -2.36 -13.99 -19.16
CA LEU A 112 -2.83 -14.56 -17.89
C LEU A 112 -1.69 -14.73 -16.88
N LEU A 113 -0.54 -15.23 -17.31
CA LEU A 113 0.65 -15.37 -16.46
C LEU A 113 1.12 -14.03 -15.89
N ARG A 114 1.13 -12.99 -16.73
CA ARG A 114 1.44 -11.63 -16.31
C ARG A 114 0.44 -11.11 -15.25
N ASP A 115 -0.86 -11.29 -15.51
CA ASP A 115 -1.89 -10.81 -14.58
C ASP A 115 -1.80 -11.53 -13.23
N ILE A 116 -1.55 -12.84 -13.24
CA ILE A 116 -1.24 -13.61 -12.03
C ILE A 116 -0.02 -13.04 -11.31
N ALA A 117 1.05 -12.69 -12.04
CA ALA A 117 2.24 -12.11 -11.43
C ALA A 117 1.96 -10.76 -10.76
N VAL A 118 1.12 -9.90 -11.35
CA VAL A 118 0.68 -8.64 -10.73
C VAL A 118 -0.19 -8.92 -9.48
N VAL A 119 -1.10 -9.88 -9.53
CA VAL A 119 -1.91 -10.29 -8.36
C VAL A 119 -1.02 -10.79 -7.23
N VAL A 120 0.02 -11.58 -7.54
CA VAL A 120 1.01 -12.04 -6.53
C VAL A 120 1.74 -10.85 -5.91
N LEU A 121 2.16 -9.86 -6.71
CA LEU A 121 2.75 -8.63 -6.14
C LEU A 121 1.78 -7.90 -5.21
N CYS A 122 0.51 -7.76 -5.61
CA CYS A 122 -0.51 -7.16 -4.74
C CYS A 122 -0.65 -7.94 -3.42
N ALA A 123 -0.70 -9.27 -3.48
CA ALA A 123 -0.77 -10.11 -2.30
C ALA A 123 0.46 -9.95 -1.37
N LEU A 124 1.66 -9.82 -1.94
CA LEU A 124 2.88 -9.56 -1.18
C LEU A 124 2.88 -8.18 -0.52
N VAL A 125 2.40 -7.15 -1.22
CA VAL A 125 2.25 -5.80 -0.65
C VAL A 125 1.22 -5.82 0.49
N VAL A 126 0.06 -6.45 0.31
CA VAL A 126 -0.95 -6.60 1.36
C VAL A 126 -0.38 -7.37 2.55
N ARG A 127 0.33 -8.47 2.30
CA ARG A 127 1.00 -9.22 3.36
C ARG A 127 1.98 -8.34 4.16
N GLN A 128 2.76 -7.50 3.48
CA GLN A 128 3.71 -6.58 4.12
C GLN A 128 3.00 -5.50 4.95
N ILE A 129 1.80 -5.03 4.52
CA ILE A 129 0.97 -4.10 5.29
C ILE A 129 0.54 -4.71 6.63
N TYR A 130 0.18 -6.01 6.65
CA TYR A 130 -0.23 -6.70 7.88
C TYR A 130 0.96 -7.24 8.70
N ARG A 131 2.12 -7.47 8.06
CA ARG A 131 3.36 -7.94 8.70
C ARG A 131 4.42 -6.85 8.61
N THR A 132 4.32 -5.87 9.47
CA THR A 132 5.21 -4.71 9.51
C THR A 132 6.67 -5.06 9.75
N ASP A 133 6.94 -6.21 10.39
CA ASP A 133 8.29 -6.73 10.62
C ASP A 133 9.02 -7.08 9.30
N GLU A 134 8.28 -7.36 8.24
CA GLU A 134 8.81 -7.67 6.92
C GLU A 134 9.04 -6.40 6.05
N ASP A 135 8.67 -5.20 6.53
CA ASP A 135 8.83 -3.95 5.76
C ASP A 135 10.26 -3.40 5.84
N LEU A 136 11.05 -3.69 4.81
CA LEU A 136 12.45 -3.26 4.70
C LEU A 136 12.61 -1.74 4.77
N VAL A 137 11.64 -0.96 4.31
CA VAL A 137 11.74 0.51 4.28
C VAL A 137 11.68 1.06 5.69
N ARG A 138 10.77 0.56 6.52
CA ARG A 138 10.65 0.95 7.91
C ARG A 138 11.84 0.46 8.74
N TRP A 139 12.25 -0.78 8.52
CA TRP A 139 13.29 -1.41 9.29
C TRP A 139 14.68 -0.84 9.00
N GLN A 140 15.03 -0.64 7.73
CA GLN A 140 16.34 -0.13 7.31
C GLN A 140 16.40 1.41 7.23
N GLY A 141 15.30 2.05 6.81
CA GLY A 141 15.27 3.49 6.58
C GLY A 141 15.07 4.33 7.84
N ARG A 142 14.64 3.75 8.95
CA ARG A 142 14.20 4.46 10.16
C ARG A 142 13.16 5.58 9.89
N LEU A 143 12.50 5.50 8.75
CA LEU A 143 11.46 6.41 8.30
C LEU A 143 10.16 5.63 8.22
N ASP A 144 9.09 6.19 8.74
CA ASP A 144 7.79 5.52 8.71
C ASP A 144 7.22 5.50 7.29
N ASP A 145 7.14 6.64 6.64
CA ASP A 145 6.70 6.75 5.24
C ASP A 145 7.49 7.83 4.48
N PRO A 146 8.55 7.47 3.72
CA PRO A 146 9.33 8.43 2.96
C PRO A 146 8.52 9.23 1.93
N ALA A 147 7.40 8.68 1.47
CA ALA A 147 6.49 9.32 0.50
C ALA A 147 5.33 10.05 1.19
N GLY A 148 5.20 9.94 2.50
CA GLY A 148 4.08 10.46 3.28
C GLY A 148 4.11 11.97 3.48
N GLY A 149 5.27 12.62 3.34
CA GLY A 149 5.41 14.05 3.56
C GLY A 149 4.91 14.48 4.95
N PRO A 150 3.95 15.42 5.06
CA PRO A 150 3.39 15.85 6.35
C PRO A 150 2.71 14.73 7.15
N PHE A 151 2.29 13.67 6.49
CA PHE A 151 1.61 12.53 7.11
C PHE A 151 2.57 11.48 7.70
N ASP A 152 3.88 11.63 7.51
CA ASP A 152 4.89 10.71 8.06
C ASP A 152 4.76 10.54 9.59
N ARG A 153 4.33 11.58 10.28
CA ARG A 153 4.13 11.59 11.75
C ARG A 153 2.69 11.40 12.19
N ALA A 154 1.76 11.07 11.29
CA ALA A 154 0.38 10.84 11.67
C ALA A 154 0.28 9.57 12.53
N PRO A 155 -0.63 9.55 13.55
CA PRO A 155 -0.74 8.42 14.47
C PRO A 155 -1.10 7.12 13.74
N ASP A 156 -0.50 6.04 14.19
CA ASP A 156 -0.82 4.68 13.74
C ASP A 156 -2.18 4.21 14.28
N GLY A 157 -2.78 3.30 13.56
CA GLY A 157 -4.03 2.65 13.94
C GLY A 157 -5.26 3.23 13.25
N PRO A 158 -6.42 2.58 13.45
CA PRO A 158 -7.66 3.00 12.83
C PRO A 158 -8.10 4.37 13.36
N PRO A 159 -8.61 5.25 12.48
CA PRO A 159 -9.06 6.58 12.90
C PRO A 159 -10.19 6.50 13.93
N GLY A 160 -10.22 7.47 14.86
CA GLY A 160 -11.17 7.49 15.97
C GLY A 160 -12.66 7.48 15.56
N TRP A 161 -12.97 8.00 14.37
CA TRP A 161 -14.32 7.99 13.79
C TRP A 161 -14.76 6.62 13.21
N LEU A 162 -13.84 5.64 13.11
CA LEU A 162 -14.17 4.32 12.56
C LEU A 162 -15.04 3.56 13.56
N PRO A 163 -16.23 3.05 13.16
CA PRO A 163 -17.12 2.27 14.00
C PRO A 163 -16.45 1.01 14.56
N ASP A 164 -16.77 0.65 15.82
CA ASP A 164 -16.12 -0.47 16.52
C ASP A 164 -16.32 -1.83 15.83
N TRP A 165 -17.40 -2.01 15.07
CA TRP A 165 -17.65 -3.24 14.31
C TRP A 165 -16.72 -3.42 13.11
N LEU A 166 -16.10 -2.33 12.59
CA LEU A 166 -15.09 -2.36 11.54
C LEU A 166 -13.66 -2.49 12.11
N ARG A 167 -13.47 -2.32 13.41
CA ARG A 167 -12.15 -2.44 14.02
C ARG A 167 -11.76 -3.89 14.23
N PRO A 168 -10.55 -4.32 13.80
CA PRO A 168 -10.04 -5.65 14.10
C PRO A 168 -10.04 -5.94 15.59
N ALA A 169 -10.41 -7.15 15.99
CA ALA A 169 -10.57 -7.53 17.40
C ALA A 169 -9.33 -7.28 18.28
N GLY A 170 -8.12 -7.33 17.69
CA GLY A 170 -6.85 -7.06 18.38
C GLY A 170 -6.57 -5.57 18.67
N LEU A 171 -7.20 -4.65 17.94
CA LEU A 171 -6.97 -3.19 18.06
C LEU A 171 -7.98 -2.46 18.95
N ARG A 172 -8.96 -3.17 19.49
CA ARG A 172 -9.98 -2.61 20.36
C ARG A 172 -9.48 -2.13 21.74
N ARG A 173 -8.22 -2.43 22.12
CA ARG A 173 -7.69 -2.16 23.47
C ARG A 173 -6.53 -1.17 23.56
N SER A 174 -6.10 -0.53 22.49
CA SER A 174 -4.88 0.30 22.53
C SER A 174 -5.09 1.82 22.52
N VAL A 175 -6.28 2.31 22.83
CA VAL A 175 -6.48 3.75 23.01
C VAL A 175 -7.02 4.01 24.41
N ALA A 176 -6.17 3.82 25.40
CA ALA A 176 -6.28 4.63 26.63
C ALA A 176 -5.67 6.01 26.28
N PRO A 177 -6.39 7.11 26.38
CA PRO A 177 -5.79 8.43 26.25
C PRO A 177 -4.70 8.57 27.32
N PRO A 178 -3.56 9.22 27.02
CA PRO A 178 -2.61 9.56 28.07
C PRO A 178 -3.35 10.33 29.14
N VAL A 179 -3.25 9.84 30.37
CA VAL A 179 -3.84 10.46 31.54
C VAL A 179 -3.16 11.83 31.72
N LEU A 180 -3.80 12.88 31.23
CA LEU A 180 -3.39 14.30 31.45
C LEU A 180 -3.60 14.76 32.92
N SER A 181 -3.86 13.84 33.84
CA SER A 181 -4.16 14.16 35.24
C SER A 181 -2.92 14.25 36.14
N GLU A 182 -1.71 14.03 35.63
CA GLU A 182 -0.49 14.12 36.46
C GLU A 182 0.32 15.43 36.30
N ILE A 183 -0.12 16.36 35.46
CA ILE A 183 0.63 17.62 35.24
C ILE A 183 0.12 18.76 36.13
N GLU A 184 -1.05 18.65 36.78
CA GLU A 184 -1.62 19.76 37.58
C GLU A 184 -1.39 19.70 39.10
N THR A 185 -0.68 18.70 39.61
CA THR A 185 -0.40 18.64 41.08
C THR A 185 1.06 18.85 41.45
N GLY A 186 1.91 19.31 40.53
CA GLY A 186 3.32 19.55 40.79
C GLY A 186 3.77 21.02 40.95
N THR A 187 2.84 22.00 40.99
CA THR A 187 3.22 23.40 41.10
C THR A 187 2.51 24.04 42.28
N GLY A 188 3.02 23.76 43.48
CA GLY A 188 2.45 24.44 44.66
C GLY A 188 2.98 23.93 45.98
N ALA A 189 4.28 23.88 46.18
CA ALA A 189 4.89 23.91 47.50
C ALA A 189 6.40 23.90 47.33
N ASP A 190 7.05 25.06 47.34
CA ASP A 190 8.42 25.29 47.79
C ASP A 190 8.85 26.71 47.42
N THR A 191 8.13 27.70 47.99
CA THR A 191 8.61 29.07 48.05
C THR A 191 8.25 29.66 49.40
N GLU A 192 8.88 29.14 50.45
CA GLU A 192 9.08 29.87 51.69
C GLU A 192 10.03 29.04 52.55
N GLU A 193 11.30 29.37 52.54
CA GLU A 193 12.19 29.33 53.68
C GLU A 193 13.65 29.39 53.24
N SER A 194 14.16 30.56 53.04
CA SER A 194 15.57 30.85 53.30
C SER A 194 15.84 32.37 53.18
N ALA A 195 15.24 33.13 54.03
CA ALA A 195 15.78 34.45 54.37
C ALA A 195 16.28 34.36 55.84
N GLY A 196 17.57 34.30 56.00
CA GLY A 196 18.11 34.46 57.35
C GLY A 196 19.45 33.73 57.55
N ALA A 197 20.40 34.53 57.88
CA ALA A 197 21.63 34.19 58.55
C ALA A 197 22.89 33.92 57.68
N GLY A 198 23.80 34.90 57.75
CA GLY A 198 25.18 34.65 57.71
C GLY A 198 26.11 35.74 57.21
N ALA A 199 25.97 36.94 57.79
CA ALA A 199 27.15 37.83 57.85
C ALA A 199 28.15 37.27 58.87
N ARG A 200 29.42 37.00 58.43
CA ARG A 200 30.65 37.25 59.19
C ARG A 200 31.87 36.51 58.64
N GLN A 201 32.95 37.31 58.51
CA GLN A 201 34.40 36.94 58.59
C GLN A 201 34.96 36.30 57.30
N ALA A 202 35.97 36.77 56.70
CA ALA A 202 37.11 37.65 56.90
C ALA A 202 37.66 37.93 55.51
#